data_dcacef7bbebe23d07b9908fb39939c07
#
_entry.id   dcacef7bbebe23d07b9908fb39939c07
#
_cell.length_a   1.000
_cell.length_b   1.000
_cell.length_c   1.000
_cell.angle_alpha   90.00
_cell.angle_beta   90.00
_cell.angle_gamma   90.00
#
_symmetry.space_group_name_H-M   'P 1'
#
loop_
_entity.id
_entity.type
_entity.pdbx_description
1 polymer ?
#
loop_
_entity_poly.entity_id
_entity_poly.type
_entity_poly.pdbx_seq_one_letter_code
_entity_poly.pdbx_strand_id
1 'polypeptide(L)'
;AACSLMKGSNDQQAREIKELIARNFLHPDTNNEFTGNKFFGDSDLTIHRTPHWMASVRMASDRVIGTELVNEDNLKGYYMADGAIYTYIRGDEYHNIFPFWDWRKIPGITAYESEAPVPAFFNYGAHVRNKTAFVGGVTDGETGMTAMVLDRDGLQAHKSWIFTRDYV
;
A
#
# COMPACT_ATOMS: atom_id res chain seq x y z
N ALA A 1 7.48 20.70 1.44
CA ALA A 1 7.65 21.23 2.81
C ALA A 1 8.73 20.46 3.58
N ALA A 2 8.64 19.12 3.73
CA ALA A 2 9.63 18.34 4.47
C ALA A 2 11.05 18.49 3.90
N CYS A 3 11.22 18.40 2.59
CA CYS A 3 12.52 18.56 1.93
C CYS A 3 13.12 19.97 2.07
N SER A 4 12.28 21.01 2.26
CA SER A 4 12.77 22.38 2.46
C SER A 4 13.28 22.65 3.88
N LEU A 5 12.91 21.82 4.84
CA LEU A 5 13.34 21.92 6.24
C LEU A 5 14.70 21.29 6.51
N MET A 6 15.23 20.51 5.56
CA MET A 6 16.54 19.86 5.68
C MET A 6 17.73 20.78 5.32
N LYS A 7 17.61 22.08 5.54
CA LYS A 7 18.71 23.04 5.48
C LYS A 7 19.69 22.75 6.61
N GLY A 8 20.83 22.18 6.28
CA GLY A 8 21.87 21.77 7.26
C GLY A 8 22.36 20.35 7.06
N SER A 9 21.77 19.63 6.07
CA SER A 9 22.32 18.37 5.56
C SER A 9 23.70 18.61 4.92
N ASN A 10 24.58 17.62 5.00
CA ASN A 10 25.87 17.70 4.30
C ASN A 10 25.67 17.88 2.77
N ASP A 11 26.72 18.29 2.07
CA ASP A 11 26.65 18.63 0.64
C ASP A 11 26.13 17.47 -0.25
N GLN A 12 26.35 16.23 0.15
CA GLN A 12 25.84 15.06 -0.58
C GLN A 12 24.34 14.92 -0.40
N GLN A 13 23.85 14.95 0.85
CA GLN A 13 22.41 14.88 1.14
C GLN A 13 21.65 16.06 0.53
N ALA A 14 22.23 17.25 0.55
CA ALA A 14 21.64 18.43 -0.08
C ALA A 14 21.50 18.25 -1.61
N ARG A 15 22.44 17.60 -2.27
CA ARG A 15 22.36 17.27 -3.70
C ARG A 15 21.26 16.25 -3.96
N GLU A 16 21.24 15.14 -3.24
CA GLU A 16 20.21 14.09 -3.37
C GLU A 16 18.79 14.64 -3.18
N ILE A 17 18.60 15.53 -2.20
CA ILE A 17 17.31 16.20 -1.97
C ILE A 17 16.96 17.13 -3.13
N LYS A 18 17.90 17.89 -3.66
CA LYS A 18 17.65 18.75 -4.82
C LYS A 18 17.29 17.96 -6.06
N GLU A 19 17.95 16.84 -6.31
CA GLU A 19 17.64 15.93 -7.42
C GLU A 19 16.26 15.31 -7.24
N LEU A 20 15.90 14.90 -6.03
CA LEU A 20 14.57 14.39 -5.71
C LEU A 20 13.48 15.44 -5.98
N ILE A 21 13.71 16.67 -5.54
CA ILE A 21 12.79 17.79 -5.78
C ILE A 21 12.68 18.09 -7.28
N ALA A 22 13.80 18.18 -7.97
CA ALA A 22 13.82 18.44 -9.41
C ALA A 22 13.02 17.37 -10.18
N ARG A 23 13.29 16.11 -9.90
CA ARG A 23 12.62 14.98 -10.56
C ARG A 23 11.11 14.95 -10.33
N ASN A 24 10.66 15.19 -9.09
CA ASN A 24 9.24 14.99 -8.75
C ASN A 24 8.38 16.25 -8.89
N PHE A 25 8.96 17.44 -8.90
CA PHE A 25 8.18 18.69 -8.85
C PHE A 25 8.54 19.70 -9.93
N LEU A 26 9.78 19.70 -10.44
CA LEU A 26 10.22 20.71 -11.39
C LEU A 26 10.27 20.16 -12.82
N HIS A 27 10.54 18.87 -12.99
CA HIS A 27 10.69 18.21 -14.29
C HIS A 27 9.93 16.87 -14.28
N PRO A 28 8.59 16.88 -14.13
CA PRO A 28 7.80 15.67 -14.07
C PRO A 28 7.84 14.83 -15.37
N ASP A 29 8.21 15.45 -16.49
CA ASP A 29 8.27 14.79 -17.80
C ASP A 29 9.61 14.11 -18.11
N THR A 30 10.55 14.08 -17.18
CA THR A 30 11.79 13.36 -17.41
C THR A 30 11.56 11.85 -17.31
N ASN A 31 12.00 11.12 -18.35
CA ASN A 31 11.91 9.65 -18.51
C ASN A 31 12.63 8.81 -17.41
N ASN A 32 12.68 9.30 -16.20
CA ASN A 32 13.25 8.63 -15.03
C ASN A 32 12.18 7.92 -14.20
N GLU A 33 11.15 7.41 -14.85
CA GLU A 33 10.14 6.62 -14.15
C GLU A 33 10.70 5.23 -13.85
N PHE A 34 10.72 4.88 -12.57
CA PHE A 34 10.98 3.51 -12.16
C PHE A 34 9.81 2.65 -12.60
N THR A 35 10.04 1.80 -13.58
CA THR A 35 9.09 0.77 -13.99
C THR A 35 9.56 -0.57 -13.44
N GLY A 36 8.62 -1.49 -13.27
CA GLY A 36 8.91 -2.84 -12.85
C GLY A 36 8.00 -3.32 -11.71
N ASN A 37 8.30 -4.51 -11.24
CA ASN A 37 7.61 -5.16 -10.14
C ASN A 37 8.56 -5.36 -8.96
N LYS A 38 8.10 -5.06 -7.75
CA LYS A 38 8.87 -5.27 -6.54
C LYS A 38 8.00 -5.69 -5.36
N PHE A 39 8.38 -6.79 -4.74
CA PHE A 39 7.83 -7.25 -3.48
C PHE A 39 8.72 -6.79 -2.32
N PHE A 40 8.12 -6.15 -1.33
CA PHE A 40 8.75 -5.68 -0.10
C PHE A 40 8.33 -6.60 1.06
N GLY A 41 9.12 -7.65 1.31
CA GLY A 41 8.79 -8.70 2.28
C GLY A 41 8.66 -8.22 3.72
N ASP A 42 9.46 -7.22 4.11
CA ASP A 42 9.43 -6.67 5.47
C ASP A 42 8.19 -5.81 5.76
N SER A 43 7.43 -5.46 4.74
CA SER A 43 6.22 -4.64 4.86
C SER A 43 4.99 -5.27 4.22
N ASP A 44 5.07 -6.51 3.75
CA ASP A 44 3.98 -7.22 3.07
C ASP A 44 3.32 -6.37 1.96
N LEU A 45 4.15 -5.73 1.14
CA LEU A 45 3.71 -4.79 0.11
C LEU A 45 4.28 -5.18 -1.25
N THR A 46 3.46 -5.15 -2.28
CA THR A 46 3.92 -5.23 -3.67
C THR A 46 3.60 -3.94 -4.39
N ILE A 47 4.56 -3.46 -5.16
CA ILE A 47 4.37 -2.34 -6.10
C ILE A 47 4.74 -2.83 -7.49
N HIS A 48 3.85 -2.57 -8.41
CA HIS A 48 4.06 -2.79 -9.84
C HIS A 48 3.80 -1.49 -10.58
N ARG A 49 4.74 -1.09 -11.44
CA ARG A 49 4.65 0.15 -12.20
C ARG A 49 5.05 -0.08 -13.64
N THR A 50 4.19 0.36 -14.54
CA THR A 50 4.43 0.46 -15.98
C THR A 50 4.58 1.93 -16.39
N PRO A 51 4.93 2.25 -17.62
CA PRO A 51 4.92 3.65 -18.09
C PRO A 51 3.54 4.31 -18.04
N HIS A 52 2.46 3.53 -17.96
CA HIS A 52 1.10 4.04 -18.12
C HIS A 52 0.24 3.92 -16.87
N TRP A 53 0.61 3.07 -15.93
CA TRP A 53 -0.16 2.84 -14.71
C TRP A 53 0.71 2.24 -13.60
N MET A 54 0.23 2.35 -12.39
CA MET A 54 0.83 1.72 -11.21
C MET A 54 -0.24 0.97 -10.43
N ALA A 55 0.13 -0.16 -9.84
CA ALA A 55 -0.67 -0.83 -8.83
C ALA A 55 0.16 -1.09 -7.58
N SER A 56 -0.48 -1.01 -6.43
CA SER A 56 0.08 -1.46 -5.16
C SER A 56 -0.88 -2.42 -4.49
N VAL A 57 -0.34 -3.49 -3.90
CA VAL A 57 -1.12 -4.45 -3.10
C VAL A 57 -0.57 -4.46 -1.70
N ARG A 58 -1.40 -4.06 -0.75
CA ARG A 58 -1.08 -4.12 0.68
C ARG A 58 -1.65 -5.39 1.28
N MET A 59 -0.77 -6.22 1.82
CA MET A 59 -1.09 -7.48 2.46
C MET A 59 -0.76 -7.43 3.96
N ALA A 60 -1.13 -8.44 4.70
CA ALA A 60 -0.78 -8.60 6.10
C ALA A 60 -0.46 -10.06 6.44
N SER A 61 0.60 -10.24 7.20
CA SER A 61 0.94 -11.49 7.89
C SER A 61 0.86 -11.30 9.40
N ASP A 62 1.20 -12.34 10.15
CA ASP A 62 1.40 -12.24 11.60
C ASP A 62 2.67 -11.45 11.98
N ARG A 63 3.61 -11.30 11.03
CA ARG A 63 4.88 -10.57 11.22
C ARG A 63 4.71 -9.06 11.11
N VAL A 64 3.75 -8.60 10.30
CA VAL A 64 3.57 -7.20 9.95
C VAL A 64 2.26 -6.68 10.51
N ILE A 65 2.28 -5.50 11.12
CA ILE A 65 1.06 -4.80 11.50
C ILE A 65 0.33 -4.40 10.21
N GLY A 66 -0.86 -4.94 10.03
CA GLY A 66 -1.70 -4.58 8.88
C GLY A 66 -2.18 -3.14 8.97
N THR A 67 -2.78 -2.82 10.10
CA THR A 67 -3.31 -1.49 10.39
C THR A 67 -3.17 -1.19 11.87
N GLU A 68 -2.82 0.04 12.18
CA GLU A 68 -2.82 0.59 13.54
C GLU A 68 -4.03 1.51 13.70
N LEU A 69 -4.80 1.29 14.75
CA LEU A 69 -6.01 2.04 15.12
C LEU A 69 -5.79 2.58 16.53
N VAL A 70 -5.11 3.71 16.66
CA VAL A 70 -4.74 4.29 17.95
C VAL A 70 -5.12 5.76 18.04
N ASN A 71 -5.28 6.28 19.26
CA ASN A 71 -5.51 7.68 19.54
C ASN A 71 -6.69 8.28 18.75
N GLU A 72 -7.72 7.49 18.49
CA GLU A 72 -8.87 7.88 17.67
C GLU A 72 -8.51 8.17 16.20
N ASP A 73 -7.29 7.87 15.77
CA ASP A 73 -6.85 7.98 14.40
C ASP A 73 -7.20 6.70 13.60
N ASN A 74 -7.40 6.86 12.30
CA ASN A 74 -7.62 5.77 11.35
C ASN A 74 -8.77 4.80 11.74
N LEU A 75 -9.85 5.28 12.32
CA LEU A 75 -10.95 4.47 12.88
C LEU A 75 -11.67 3.59 11.85
N LYS A 76 -11.47 3.83 10.57
CA LYS A 76 -12.08 3.06 9.46
C LYS A 76 -11.10 2.11 8.77
N GLY A 77 -9.82 2.09 9.17
CA GLY A 77 -8.75 1.40 8.45
C GLY A 77 -8.65 -0.11 8.67
N TYR A 78 -9.61 -0.74 9.37
CA TYR A 78 -9.52 -2.13 9.81
C TYR A 78 -9.14 -3.13 8.71
N TYR A 79 -9.66 -2.96 7.50
CA TYR A 79 -9.46 -3.86 6.37
C TYR A 79 -8.35 -3.43 5.39
N MET A 80 -7.64 -2.33 5.66
CA MET A 80 -6.71 -1.72 4.69
C MET A 80 -5.53 -2.60 4.26
N ALA A 81 -5.22 -3.64 5.02
CA ALA A 81 -4.12 -4.57 4.69
C ALA A 81 -4.60 -5.98 4.31
N ASP A 82 -5.88 -6.16 4.02
CA ASP A 82 -6.45 -7.47 3.69
C ASP A 82 -6.35 -7.80 2.19
N GLY A 83 -5.28 -7.37 1.57
CA GLY A 83 -5.05 -7.46 0.14
C GLY A 83 -5.66 -6.28 -0.61
N ALA A 84 -5.71 -5.11 0.01
CA ALA A 84 -6.17 -3.90 -0.66
C ALA A 84 -5.27 -3.59 -1.87
N ILE A 85 -5.90 -3.37 -3.02
CA ILE A 85 -5.23 -2.98 -4.25
C ILE A 85 -5.61 -1.54 -4.60
N TYR A 86 -4.60 -0.74 -4.92
CA TYR A 86 -4.75 0.62 -5.41
C TYR A 86 -4.11 0.74 -6.77
N THR A 87 -4.84 1.28 -7.72
CA THR A 87 -4.38 1.48 -9.10
C THR A 87 -4.37 2.96 -9.45
N TYR A 88 -3.34 3.39 -10.16
CA TYR A 88 -3.12 4.79 -10.53
C TYR A 88 -2.73 4.90 -12.00
N ILE A 89 -3.35 5.81 -12.70
CA ILE A 89 -3.01 6.22 -14.07
C ILE A 89 -2.53 7.67 -14.04
N ARG A 90 -3.20 8.53 -13.28
CA ARG A 90 -2.93 9.96 -13.17
C ARG A 90 -2.29 10.34 -11.83
N GLY A 91 -2.53 9.53 -10.78
CA GLY A 91 -2.03 9.75 -9.42
C GLY A 91 -3.01 10.44 -8.47
N ASP A 92 -4.14 10.92 -8.97
CA ASP A 92 -5.17 11.63 -8.20
C ASP A 92 -6.48 10.84 -8.03
N GLU A 93 -6.49 9.56 -8.41
CA GLU A 93 -7.69 8.70 -8.41
C GLU A 93 -8.37 8.59 -7.05
N TYR A 94 -7.60 8.67 -5.97
CA TYR A 94 -8.13 8.57 -4.60
C TYR A 94 -8.17 9.92 -3.87
N HIS A 95 -8.00 11.04 -4.60
CA HIS A 95 -8.06 12.37 -4.00
C HIS A 95 -9.47 12.67 -3.48
N ASN A 96 -9.56 13.05 -2.20
CA ASN A 96 -10.81 13.38 -1.50
C ASN A 96 -11.91 12.29 -1.51
N ILE A 97 -11.58 11.02 -1.79
CA ILE A 97 -12.56 9.93 -1.83
C ILE A 97 -12.94 9.41 -0.44
N PHE A 98 -12.04 9.50 0.53
CA PHE A 98 -12.16 8.83 1.83
C PHE A 98 -13.43 9.15 2.64
N PRO A 99 -13.99 10.35 2.63
CA PRO A 99 -15.27 10.63 3.31
C PRO A 99 -16.45 9.83 2.74
N PHE A 100 -16.38 9.41 1.48
CA PHE A 100 -17.45 8.75 0.74
C PHE A 100 -17.22 7.27 0.52
N TRP A 101 -16.04 6.76 0.89
CA TRP A 101 -15.64 5.40 0.63
C TRP A 101 -16.36 4.41 1.55
N ASP A 102 -16.84 3.31 0.96
CA ASP A 102 -17.26 2.15 1.73
C ASP A 102 -16.02 1.36 2.17
N TRP A 103 -15.65 1.51 3.44
CA TRP A 103 -14.44 0.93 4.02
C TRP A 103 -14.50 -0.59 4.22
N ARG A 104 -15.63 -1.22 3.91
CA ARG A 104 -15.75 -2.68 3.76
C ARG A 104 -15.60 -3.15 2.33
N LYS A 105 -15.60 -2.24 1.36
CA LYS A 105 -15.55 -2.52 -0.09
C LYS A 105 -14.33 -1.88 -0.75
N ILE A 106 -13.23 -1.74 -0.01
CA ILE A 106 -11.94 -1.33 -0.60
C ILE A 106 -11.56 -2.35 -1.68
N PRO A 107 -11.12 -1.93 -2.87
CA PRO A 107 -10.73 -2.86 -3.92
C PRO A 107 -9.73 -3.91 -3.42
N GLY A 108 -9.98 -5.17 -3.74
CA GLY A 108 -9.09 -6.29 -3.41
C GLY A 108 -9.25 -6.89 -2.02
N ILE A 109 -9.90 -6.25 -1.07
CA ILE A 109 -10.07 -6.84 0.27
C ILE A 109 -11.05 -8.00 0.29
N THR A 110 -11.05 -8.75 1.38
CA THR A 110 -12.04 -9.78 1.68
C THR A 110 -12.61 -9.51 3.07
N ALA A 111 -13.90 -9.18 3.12
CA ALA A 111 -14.62 -8.86 4.34
C ALA A 111 -16.04 -9.41 4.30
N TYR A 112 -16.64 -9.64 5.46
CA TYR A 112 -18.07 -9.95 5.53
C TYR A 112 -18.92 -8.75 5.13
N GLU A 113 -19.99 -9.00 4.37
CA GLU A 113 -21.04 -8.00 4.15
C GLU A 113 -21.74 -7.74 5.49
N SER A 114 -21.86 -6.50 5.89
CA SER A 114 -22.48 -6.11 7.16
C SER A 114 -22.86 -4.65 7.19
N GLU A 115 -24.02 -4.35 7.73
CA GLU A 115 -24.50 -2.99 8.02
C GLU A 115 -23.88 -2.42 9.32
N ALA A 116 -23.22 -3.25 10.13
CA ALA A 116 -22.56 -2.78 11.35
C ALA A 116 -21.40 -1.83 11.01
N PRO A 117 -21.03 -0.90 11.89
CA PRO A 117 -19.83 -0.08 11.72
C PRO A 117 -18.60 -0.94 11.49
N VAL A 118 -17.61 -0.41 10.77
CA VAL A 118 -16.29 -1.05 10.65
C VAL A 118 -15.69 -1.21 12.05
N PRO A 119 -15.10 -2.37 12.39
CA PRO A 119 -14.47 -2.54 13.71
C PRO A 119 -13.43 -1.45 13.96
N ALA A 120 -13.45 -0.89 15.16
CA ALA A 120 -12.49 0.10 15.61
C ALA A 120 -12.01 -0.24 17.02
N PHE A 121 -10.78 0.16 17.35
CA PHE A 121 -10.20 -0.01 18.66
C PHE A 121 -9.84 1.35 19.23
N PHE A 122 -10.13 1.54 20.52
CA PHE A 122 -9.84 2.78 21.24
C PHE A 122 -8.70 2.61 22.24
N ASN A 123 -8.12 1.41 22.33
CA ASN A 123 -7.02 1.14 23.23
C ASN A 123 -5.69 1.50 22.59
N TYR A 124 -4.83 2.19 23.33
CA TYR A 124 -3.48 2.49 22.88
C TYR A 124 -2.73 1.21 22.47
N GLY A 125 -2.06 1.27 21.32
CA GLY A 125 -1.30 0.14 20.79
C GLY A 125 -2.16 -1.00 20.18
N ALA A 126 -3.46 -0.77 19.95
CA ALA A 126 -4.29 -1.75 19.26
C ALA A 126 -3.88 -1.89 17.79
N HIS A 127 -3.64 -3.13 17.37
CA HIS A 127 -3.15 -3.46 16.04
C HIS A 127 -4.03 -4.50 15.38
N VAL A 128 -4.27 -4.34 14.09
CA VAL A 128 -4.90 -5.36 13.25
C VAL A 128 -3.81 -6.26 12.69
N ARG A 129 -3.85 -7.55 13.00
CA ARG A 129 -2.93 -8.56 12.49
C ARG A 129 -3.68 -9.73 11.87
N ASN A 130 -3.08 -10.32 10.86
CA ASN A 130 -3.49 -11.60 10.34
C ASN A 130 -2.99 -12.73 11.28
N LYS A 131 -3.60 -13.91 11.24
CA LYS A 131 -3.17 -15.08 12.04
C LYS A 131 -2.17 -15.97 11.31
N THR A 132 -1.97 -15.77 10.01
CA THR A 132 -1.07 -16.58 9.19
C THR A 132 0.22 -15.85 8.89
N ALA A 133 1.32 -16.63 8.77
CA ALA A 133 2.62 -16.12 8.38
C ALA A 133 2.77 -15.96 6.85
N PHE A 134 1.86 -16.56 6.05
CA PHE A 134 2.07 -16.63 4.62
C PHE A 134 1.68 -15.35 3.92
N VAL A 135 2.69 -14.56 3.61
CA VAL A 135 2.72 -13.52 2.57
C VAL A 135 4.01 -13.68 1.82
N GLY A 136 3.96 -13.70 0.50
CA GLY A 136 5.14 -13.86 -0.33
C GLY A 136 4.97 -13.29 -1.72
N GLY A 137 6.09 -13.05 -2.39
CA GLY A 137 6.12 -12.60 -3.76
C GLY A 137 7.35 -13.08 -4.50
N VAL A 138 7.20 -13.25 -5.80
CA VAL A 138 8.27 -13.54 -6.73
C VAL A 138 8.24 -12.52 -7.86
N THR A 139 9.40 -12.13 -8.35
CA THR A 139 9.51 -11.17 -9.44
C THR A 139 10.78 -11.40 -10.24
N ASP A 140 10.72 -11.12 -11.54
CA ASP A 140 11.89 -11.02 -12.42
C ASP A 140 12.37 -9.55 -12.59
N GLY A 141 11.73 -8.64 -11.87
CA GLY A 141 11.98 -7.19 -11.94
C GLY A 141 11.01 -6.44 -12.85
N GLU A 142 10.40 -7.10 -13.84
CA GLU A 142 9.41 -6.50 -14.75
C GLU A 142 8.00 -7.00 -14.45
N THR A 143 7.86 -8.29 -14.27
CA THR A 143 6.61 -8.97 -13.93
C THR A 143 6.73 -9.65 -12.58
N GLY A 144 5.61 -10.08 -12.02
CA GLY A 144 5.66 -10.74 -10.73
C GLY A 144 4.35 -11.35 -10.30
N MET A 145 4.43 -12.08 -9.21
CA MET A 145 3.26 -12.63 -8.54
C MET A 145 3.43 -12.42 -7.04
N THR A 146 2.33 -12.12 -6.37
CA THR A 146 2.30 -12.04 -4.91
C THR A 146 1.07 -12.76 -4.38
N ALA A 147 1.18 -13.32 -3.18
CA ALA A 147 0.09 -14.07 -2.58
C ALA A 147 0.07 -13.93 -1.06
N MET A 148 -1.11 -14.07 -0.48
CA MET A 148 -1.31 -14.14 0.96
C MET A 148 -2.40 -15.16 1.32
N VAL A 149 -2.34 -15.64 2.55
CA VAL A 149 -3.47 -16.32 3.21
C VAL A 149 -4.04 -15.38 4.25
N LEU A 150 -5.30 -15.00 4.08
CA LEU A 150 -6.05 -14.27 5.10
C LEU A 150 -6.66 -15.28 6.07
N ASP A 151 -6.46 -15.08 7.36
CA ASP A 151 -7.17 -15.80 8.45
C ASP A 151 -7.45 -14.80 9.56
N ARG A 152 -8.65 -14.28 9.57
CA ARG A 152 -9.08 -13.32 10.58
C ARG A 152 -10.60 -13.29 10.68
N ASP A 153 -11.11 -13.08 11.88
CA ASP A 153 -12.55 -12.93 12.17
C ASP A 153 -13.41 -14.12 11.73
N GLY A 154 -12.82 -15.32 11.68
CA GLY A 154 -13.48 -16.52 11.19
C GLY A 154 -13.54 -16.65 9.67
N LEU A 155 -12.96 -15.71 8.95
CA LEU A 155 -12.85 -15.71 7.51
C LEU A 155 -11.47 -16.21 7.08
N GLN A 156 -11.45 -17.14 6.12
CA GLN A 156 -10.22 -17.62 5.49
C GLN A 156 -10.28 -17.42 3.99
N ALA A 157 -9.21 -16.87 3.40
CA ALA A 157 -9.11 -16.69 1.96
C ALA A 157 -7.65 -16.86 1.49
N HIS A 158 -7.49 -17.53 0.34
CA HIS A 158 -6.24 -17.57 -0.40
C HIS A 158 -6.34 -16.53 -1.52
N LYS A 159 -5.40 -15.60 -1.53
CA LYS A 159 -5.42 -14.46 -2.45
C LYS A 159 -4.11 -14.42 -3.20
N SER A 160 -4.18 -14.16 -4.51
CA SER A 160 -2.99 -13.97 -5.34
C SER A 160 -3.24 -12.91 -6.41
N TRP A 161 -2.17 -12.22 -6.78
CA TRP A 161 -2.15 -11.20 -7.82
C TRP A 161 -1.00 -11.52 -8.76
N ILE A 162 -1.27 -11.47 -10.05
CA ILE A 162 -0.30 -11.70 -11.10
C ILE A 162 -0.14 -10.39 -11.86
N PHE A 163 1.07 -9.85 -11.86
CA PHE A 163 1.40 -8.58 -12.48
C PHE A 163 2.09 -8.84 -13.80
N THR A 164 1.52 -8.34 -14.87
CA THR A 164 2.07 -8.39 -16.23
C THR A 164 2.33 -6.98 -16.74
N ARG A 165 2.83 -6.84 -17.96
CA ARG A 165 3.02 -5.51 -18.56
C ARG A 165 1.70 -4.75 -18.78
N ASP A 166 0.61 -5.47 -18.97
CA ASP A 166 -0.67 -4.88 -19.41
C ASP A 166 -1.76 -4.91 -18.34
N TYR A 167 -1.66 -5.81 -17.35
CA TYR A 167 -2.72 -5.98 -16.33
C TYR A 167 -2.21 -6.58 -15.00
N VAL A 168 -3.05 -6.47 -14.01
CA VAL A 168 -2.94 -7.14 -12.71
C VAL A 168 -4.27 -7.82 -12.36
#